data_c15e5bf119901adae1377e743f872f18
#
_entry.id   c15e5bf119901adae1377e743f872f18
#
_cell.length_a   1.000
_cell.length_b   1.000
_cell.length_c   1.000
_cell.angle_alpha   90.00
_cell.angle_beta   90.00
_cell.angle_gamma   90.00
#
_symmetry.space_group_name_H-M   'P 1'
#
loop_
_entity.id
_entity.type
_entity.pdbx_description
1 polymer ?
#
loop_
_entity_poly.entity_id
_entity_poly.type
_entity_poly.pdbx_seq_one_letter_code
_entity_poly.pdbx_strand_id
1 'polypeptide(L)'
;MKNKLILAICLMFVLTGCSYVNISSIRMPGTEMQALKKFYVKKRSTDKRGIDLMIRDQLIAMGFEAVTGKVNYEPEEFDAIVTYTDRWMWDMANYLLQLTIYIKNTDTGYIGSAGKSFRTSMDRKPPEHMVKEILE
;
A
#
# COMPACT_ATOMS: atom_id res chain seq x y z
N MET A 1 49.69 -11.20 -12.69
CA MET A 1 49.09 -10.46 -11.56
C MET A 1 48.04 -9.46 -12.01
N LYS A 2 48.27 -8.67 -13.08
CA LYS A 2 47.26 -7.66 -13.57
C LYS A 2 45.91 -8.26 -13.95
N ASN A 3 45.87 -9.44 -14.60
CA ASN A 3 44.59 -10.07 -15.01
C ASN A 3 43.77 -10.60 -13.85
N LYS A 4 44.39 -11.02 -12.74
CA LYS A 4 43.67 -11.45 -11.53
C LYS A 4 43.06 -10.26 -10.78
N LEU A 5 43.72 -9.09 -10.81
CA LEU A 5 43.21 -7.86 -10.22
C LEU A 5 41.99 -7.33 -10.99
N ILE A 6 42.05 -7.36 -12.32
CA ILE A 6 40.96 -6.95 -13.20
C ILE A 6 39.76 -7.86 -12.98
N LEU A 7 39.94 -9.17 -12.87
CA LEU A 7 38.89 -10.14 -12.61
C LEU A 7 38.24 -9.90 -11.24
N ALA A 8 39.01 -9.59 -10.21
CA ALA A 8 38.48 -9.25 -8.87
C ALA A 8 37.68 -7.95 -8.85
N ILE A 9 38.14 -6.93 -9.60
CA ILE A 9 37.41 -5.65 -9.73
C ILE A 9 36.10 -5.85 -10.50
N CYS A 10 36.09 -6.61 -11.59
CA CYS A 10 34.87 -6.95 -12.32
C CYS A 10 33.87 -7.73 -11.46
N LEU A 11 34.35 -8.64 -10.61
CA LEU A 11 33.47 -9.42 -9.72
C LEU A 11 32.84 -8.56 -8.63
N MET A 12 33.49 -7.49 -8.18
CA MET A 12 32.93 -6.53 -7.22
C MET A 12 31.78 -5.71 -7.80
N PHE A 13 31.79 -5.41 -9.09
CA PHE A 13 30.73 -4.63 -9.75
C PHE A 13 29.44 -5.43 -10.00
N VAL A 14 29.51 -6.77 -9.99
CA VAL A 14 28.34 -7.63 -10.23
C VAL A 14 27.45 -7.77 -8.98
N LEU A 15 27.93 -7.37 -7.80
CA LEU A 15 27.22 -7.52 -6.52
C LEU A 15 26.32 -6.32 -6.15
N THR A 16 26.25 -5.27 -6.96
CA THR A 16 25.30 -4.18 -6.75
C THR A 16 23.93 -4.58 -7.31
N GLY A 17 23.24 -5.44 -6.58
CA GLY A 17 21.83 -5.73 -6.85
C GLY A 17 21.02 -4.45 -6.72
N CYS A 18 20.40 -3.99 -7.81
CA CYS A 18 19.47 -2.88 -7.78
C CYS A 18 18.20 -3.32 -7.04
N SER A 19 18.10 -3.00 -5.77
CA SER A 19 16.81 -3.01 -5.07
C SER A 19 16.06 -1.74 -5.45
N TYR A 20 14.79 -1.87 -5.84
CA TYR A 20 13.94 -0.74 -6.17
C TYR A 20 12.70 -0.72 -5.29
N VAL A 21 12.61 0.32 -4.46
CA VAL A 21 11.46 0.63 -3.63
C VAL A 21 10.89 1.97 -4.09
N ASN A 22 9.59 2.03 -4.33
CA ASN A 22 8.90 3.28 -4.65
C ASN A 22 7.69 3.43 -3.74
N ILE A 23 7.71 4.45 -2.90
CA ILE A 23 6.59 4.86 -2.06
C ILE A 23 6.18 6.25 -2.54
N SER A 24 4.93 6.41 -2.87
CA SER A 24 4.39 7.70 -3.30
C SER A 24 3.03 7.93 -2.67
N SER A 25 2.77 9.17 -2.26
CA SER A 25 1.46 9.60 -1.79
C SER A 25 1.07 10.90 -2.50
N ILE A 26 -0.20 11.01 -2.84
CA ILE A 26 -0.79 12.20 -3.42
C ILE A 26 -1.95 12.62 -2.51
N ARG A 27 -1.94 13.88 -2.06
CA ARG A 27 -3.06 14.51 -1.38
C ARG A 27 -3.61 15.59 -2.29
N MET A 28 -4.92 15.60 -2.50
CA MET A 28 -5.60 16.66 -3.21
C MET A 28 -5.66 17.93 -2.35
N PRO A 29 -5.33 19.12 -2.88
CA PRO A 29 -5.50 20.37 -2.16
C PRO A 29 -6.96 20.56 -1.72
N GLY A 30 -7.18 21.02 -0.49
CA GLY A 30 -8.52 21.26 0.06
C GLY A 30 -9.21 20.06 0.68
N THR A 31 -8.58 18.89 0.70
CA THR A 31 -9.11 17.73 1.44
C THR A 31 -8.51 17.72 2.84
N GLU A 32 -9.29 18.15 3.82
CA GLU A 32 -8.91 18.04 5.23
C GLU A 32 -9.08 16.58 5.69
N MET A 33 -8.07 15.77 5.45
CA MET A 33 -8.05 14.37 5.93
C MET A 33 -8.18 14.28 7.45
N GLN A 34 -7.78 15.31 8.18
CA GLN A 34 -7.86 15.38 9.64
C GLN A 34 -9.30 15.52 10.16
N ALA A 35 -10.24 15.95 9.34
CA ALA A 35 -11.65 16.01 9.69
C ALA A 35 -12.36 14.64 9.57
N LEU A 36 -11.79 13.70 8.84
CA LEU A 36 -12.35 12.38 8.62
C LEU A 36 -12.12 11.51 9.87
N LYS A 37 -13.18 10.88 10.36
CA LYS A 37 -13.15 10.03 11.57
C LYS A 37 -13.58 8.61 11.30
N LYS A 38 -14.56 8.43 10.42
CA LYS A 38 -15.19 7.14 10.14
C LYS A 38 -14.87 6.66 8.73
N PHE A 39 -14.26 5.50 8.63
CA PHE A 39 -13.80 4.92 7.37
C PHE A 39 -14.52 3.59 7.08
N TYR A 40 -14.96 3.43 5.85
CA TYR A 40 -15.40 2.14 5.34
C TYR A 40 -14.37 1.60 4.36
N VAL A 41 -13.76 0.47 4.68
CA VAL A 41 -12.83 -0.23 3.79
C VAL A 41 -13.60 -1.22 2.93
N LYS A 42 -13.75 -0.91 1.65
CA LYS A 42 -14.50 -1.74 0.72
C LYS A 42 -13.70 -2.99 0.35
N LYS A 43 -14.16 -4.13 0.85
CA LYS A 43 -13.55 -5.43 0.51
C LYS A 43 -13.68 -5.73 -0.98
N ARG A 44 -12.56 -6.04 -1.64
CA ARG A 44 -12.57 -6.52 -3.02
C ARG A 44 -13.00 -7.99 -3.06
N SER A 45 -13.83 -8.36 -4.04
CA SER A 45 -14.27 -9.77 -4.22
C SER A 45 -13.11 -10.72 -4.52
N THR A 46 -12.02 -10.20 -5.10
CA THR A 46 -10.80 -10.94 -5.43
C THR A 46 -9.81 -11.05 -4.28
N ASP A 47 -10.02 -10.29 -3.19
CA ASP A 47 -9.15 -10.34 -2.02
C ASP A 47 -9.37 -11.62 -1.21
N LYS A 48 -8.41 -12.52 -1.30
CA LYS A 48 -8.35 -13.77 -0.53
C LYS A 48 -7.32 -13.72 0.61
N ARG A 49 -6.62 -12.59 0.76
CA ARG A 49 -5.51 -12.43 1.69
C ARG A 49 -5.79 -11.45 2.83
N GLY A 50 -6.98 -10.84 2.84
CA GLY A 50 -7.42 -9.97 3.93
C GLY A 50 -6.72 -8.61 3.96
N ILE A 51 -6.38 -8.06 2.80
CA ILE A 51 -5.81 -6.69 2.71
C ILE A 51 -6.79 -5.67 3.29
N ASP A 52 -8.09 -5.87 3.10
CA ASP A 52 -9.14 -5.05 3.69
C ASP A 52 -9.06 -5.01 5.23
N LEU A 53 -8.80 -6.15 5.85
CA LEU A 53 -8.65 -6.25 7.31
C LEU A 53 -7.39 -5.52 7.80
N MET A 54 -6.28 -5.66 7.08
CA MET A 54 -5.02 -4.99 7.41
C MET A 54 -5.15 -3.47 7.32
N ILE A 55 -5.84 -2.96 6.30
CA ILE A 55 -6.13 -1.53 6.15
C ILE A 55 -7.01 -1.03 7.29
N ARG A 56 -8.10 -1.75 7.60
CA ARG A 56 -8.98 -1.42 8.74
C ARG A 56 -8.19 -1.36 10.05
N ASP A 57 -7.40 -2.37 10.33
CA ASP A 57 -6.67 -2.48 11.61
C ASP A 57 -5.62 -1.37 11.74
N GLN A 58 -4.96 -0.98 10.64
CA GLN A 58 -4.03 0.14 10.64
C GLN A 58 -4.76 1.49 10.87
N LEU A 59 -5.92 1.71 10.26
CA LEU A 59 -6.73 2.91 10.51
C LEU A 59 -7.16 2.99 11.98
N ILE A 60 -7.58 1.87 12.58
CA ILE A 60 -7.92 1.80 14.00
C ILE A 60 -6.68 2.11 14.86
N ALA A 61 -5.51 1.56 14.52
CA ALA A 61 -4.27 1.84 15.23
C ALA A 61 -3.86 3.33 15.16
N MET A 62 -4.25 4.03 14.11
CA MET A 62 -4.05 5.49 13.95
C MET A 62 -5.10 6.33 14.69
N GLY A 63 -6.08 5.70 15.35
CA GLY A 63 -7.10 6.38 16.16
C GLY A 63 -8.41 6.70 15.41
N PHE A 64 -8.61 6.13 14.22
CA PHE A 64 -9.84 6.29 13.46
C PHE A 64 -10.85 5.18 13.76
N GLU A 65 -12.12 5.43 13.48
CA GLU A 65 -13.13 4.39 13.41
C GLU A 65 -13.10 3.78 12.01
N ALA A 66 -12.93 2.46 11.90
CA ALA A 66 -12.87 1.79 10.61
C ALA A 66 -13.59 0.44 10.65
N VAL A 67 -14.34 0.17 9.61
CA VAL A 67 -15.01 -1.12 9.37
C VAL A 67 -14.72 -1.61 7.96
N THR A 68 -14.92 -2.91 7.74
CA THR A 68 -14.78 -3.52 6.41
C THR A 68 -15.91 -4.49 6.16
N GLY A 69 -16.25 -4.72 4.89
CA GLY A 69 -17.25 -5.69 4.50
C GLY A 69 -17.48 -5.77 3.01
N LYS A 70 -18.34 -6.70 2.63
CA LYS A 70 -18.90 -6.79 1.29
C LYS A 70 -20.10 -5.87 1.20
N VAL A 71 -19.98 -4.86 0.34
CA VAL A 71 -21.05 -4.11 -0.30
C VAL A 71 -22.44 -4.22 0.34
N ASN A 72 -22.79 -3.38 1.22
CA ASN A 72 -24.08 -2.76 1.52
C ASN A 72 -23.84 -1.85 2.73
N TYR A 73 -23.20 -0.73 2.46
CA TYR A 73 -23.04 0.35 3.42
C TYR A 73 -23.88 1.52 2.91
N GLU A 74 -24.50 2.21 3.83
CA GLU A 74 -25.05 3.53 3.52
C GLU A 74 -23.87 4.51 3.47
N PRO A 75 -23.55 5.11 2.31
CA PRO A 75 -22.39 5.99 2.19
C PRO A 75 -22.38 7.12 3.20
N GLU A 76 -23.57 7.56 3.61
CA GLU A 76 -23.80 8.67 4.55
C GLU A 76 -23.39 8.35 6.00
N GLU A 77 -23.15 7.06 6.32
CA GLU A 77 -22.69 6.65 7.65
C GLU A 77 -21.17 6.85 7.85
N PHE A 78 -20.42 7.08 6.77
CA PHE A 78 -18.97 7.16 6.77
C PHE A 78 -18.48 8.46 6.16
N ASP A 79 -17.43 9.03 6.74
CA ASP A 79 -16.78 10.24 6.20
C ASP A 79 -15.95 9.90 4.94
N ALA A 80 -15.44 8.69 4.87
CA ALA A 80 -14.63 8.26 3.74
C ALA A 80 -14.75 6.77 3.42
N ILE A 81 -14.63 6.47 2.13
CA ILE A 81 -14.53 5.11 1.61
C ILE A 81 -13.11 4.84 1.17
N VAL A 82 -12.54 3.75 1.67
CA VAL A 82 -11.23 3.29 1.30
C VAL A 82 -11.36 2.15 0.30
N THR A 83 -10.70 2.32 -0.83
CA THR A 83 -10.55 1.27 -1.84
C THR A 83 -9.07 1.00 -2.07
N TYR A 84 -8.75 -0.18 -2.58
CA TYR A 84 -7.36 -0.56 -2.79
C TYR A 84 -7.22 -1.46 -4.02
N THR A 85 -6.00 -1.50 -4.55
CA THR A 85 -5.57 -2.47 -5.56
C THR A 85 -4.29 -3.12 -5.11
N ASP A 86 -4.21 -4.43 -5.25
CA ASP A 86 -3.07 -5.26 -4.89
C ASP A 86 -2.58 -6.01 -6.12
N ARG A 87 -1.28 -6.09 -6.30
CA ARG A 87 -0.62 -6.88 -7.32
C ARG A 87 0.39 -7.79 -6.69
N TRP A 88 0.20 -9.08 -6.89
CA TRP A 88 1.05 -10.14 -6.36
C TRP A 88 1.94 -10.70 -7.46
N MET A 89 3.13 -11.11 -7.07
CA MET A 89 4.08 -11.80 -7.93
C MET A 89 4.59 -13.05 -7.24
N TRP A 90 5.09 -13.96 -8.05
CA TRP A 90 5.70 -15.19 -7.59
C TRP A 90 7.18 -15.19 -8.00
N ASP A 91 8.06 -15.43 -7.03
CA ASP A 91 9.47 -15.65 -7.20
C ASP A 91 9.95 -16.46 -6.01
N MET A 92 10.02 -17.79 -6.17
CA MET A 92 10.25 -18.79 -5.11
C MET A 92 9.19 -18.75 -3.98
N ALA A 93 8.49 -17.64 -3.80
CA ALA A 93 7.34 -17.46 -2.92
C ALA A 93 6.44 -16.33 -3.46
N ASN A 94 5.16 -16.35 -3.07
CA ASN A 94 4.27 -15.24 -3.37
C ASN A 94 4.65 -14.01 -2.53
N TYR A 95 4.72 -12.84 -3.16
CA TYR A 95 4.94 -11.57 -2.47
C TYR A 95 4.07 -10.47 -3.06
N LEU A 96 3.78 -9.47 -2.25
CA LEU A 96 3.04 -8.29 -2.69
C LEU A 96 4.00 -7.34 -3.41
N LEU A 97 3.85 -7.25 -4.72
CA LEU A 97 4.67 -6.38 -5.57
C LEU A 97 4.25 -4.92 -5.45
N GLN A 98 2.93 -4.68 -5.45
CA GLN A 98 2.37 -3.34 -5.40
C GLN A 98 1.07 -3.33 -4.61
N LEU A 99 0.93 -2.33 -3.75
CA LEU A 99 -0.31 -1.96 -3.08
C LEU A 99 -0.60 -0.50 -3.37
N THR A 100 -1.82 -0.19 -3.76
CA THR A 100 -2.30 1.19 -3.88
C THR A 100 -3.59 1.32 -3.08
N ILE A 101 -3.66 2.34 -2.24
CA ILE A 101 -4.83 2.65 -1.41
C ILE A 101 -5.35 4.02 -1.83
N TYR A 102 -6.67 4.11 -1.99
CA TYR A 102 -7.39 5.33 -2.34
C TYR A 102 -8.38 5.66 -1.22
N ILE A 103 -8.39 6.90 -0.79
CA ILE A 103 -9.35 7.41 0.19
C ILE A 103 -10.25 8.42 -0.52
N LYS A 104 -11.52 8.07 -0.64
CA LYS A 104 -12.56 8.88 -1.25
C LYS A 104 -13.41 9.52 -0.15
N ASN A 105 -13.51 10.83 -0.15
CA ASN A 105 -14.41 11.54 0.74
C ASN A 105 -15.86 11.33 0.26
N THR A 106 -16.77 10.99 1.18
CA THR A 106 -18.18 10.72 0.85
C THR A 106 -18.96 11.97 0.51
N ASP A 107 -18.70 13.09 1.19
CA ASP A 107 -19.39 14.35 0.97
C ASP A 107 -19.09 14.94 -0.40
N THR A 108 -17.83 14.95 -0.79
CA THR A 108 -17.40 15.52 -2.08
C THR A 108 -17.46 14.54 -3.24
N GLY A 109 -17.44 13.26 -2.93
CA GLY A 109 -17.38 12.18 -3.94
C GLY A 109 -16.04 12.04 -4.64
N TYR A 110 -15.01 12.83 -4.27
CA TYR A 110 -13.68 12.80 -4.89
C TYR A 110 -12.66 12.02 -4.06
N ILE A 111 -11.63 11.52 -4.75
CA ILE A 111 -10.47 10.92 -4.08
C ILE A 111 -9.66 12.05 -3.46
N GLY A 112 -9.66 12.10 -2.13
CA GLY A 112 -8.91 13.10 -1.37
C GLY A 112 -7.46 12.73 -1.16
N SER A 113 -7.14 11.42 -1.15
CA SER A 113 -5.78 10.93 -0.98
C SER A 113 -5.60 9.59 -1.68
N ALA A 114 -4.40 9.37 -2.20
CA ALA A 114 -3.96 8.09 -2.73
C ALA A 114 -2.52 7.82 -2.34
N GLY A 115 -2.23 6.60 -1.94
CA GLY A 115 -0.88 6.16 -1.61
C GLY A 115 -0.55 4.84 -2.29
N LYS A 116 0.72 4.68 -2.65
CA LYS A 116 1.23 3.50 -3.35
C LYS A 116 2.54 3.06 -2.75
N SER A 117 2.69 1.77 -2.50
CA SER A 117 3.95 1.11 -2.21
C SER A 117 4.24 0.06 -3.28
N PHE A 118 5.46 0.09 -3.82
CA PHE A 118 5.96 -0.86 -4.81
C PHE A 118 7.27 -1.44 -4.33
N ARG A 119 7.40 -2.79 -4.40
CA ARG A 119 8.59 -3.51 -3.94
C ARG A 119 8.95 -4.66 -4.87
N THR A 120 10.21 -4.76 -5.20
CA THR A 120 10.74 -5.91 -5.96
C THR A 120 10.97 -7.12 -5.06
N SER A 121 11.29 -8.26 -5.66
CA SER A 121 11.55 -9.51 -4.93
C SER A 121 12.72 -9.41 -3.94
N MET A 122 13.67 -8.51 -4.18
CA MET A 122 14.82 -8.27 -3.30
C MET A 122 14.47 -7.51 -2.03
N ASP A 123 13.40 -6.67 -2.06
CA ASP A 123 12.95 -5.82 -0.96
C ASP A 123 11.54 -6.20 -0.47
N ARG A 124 11.25 -7.47 -0.44
CA ARG A 124 9.94 -7.95 0.03
C ARG A 124 9.66 -7.49 1.45
N LYS A 125 8.44 -7.06 1.66
CA LYS A 125 7.91 -6.77 3.00
C LYS A 125 6.56 -7.44 3.16
N PRO A 126 6.14 -7.74 4.41
CA PRO A 126 4.80 -8.21 4.67
C PRO A 126 3.76 -7.17 4.19
N PRO A 127 2.58 -7.60 3.77
CA PRO A 127 1.51 -6.68 3.34
C PRO A 127 1.17 -5.63 4.38
N GLU A 128 1.18 -5.98 5.66
CA GLU A 128 0.91 -5.07 6.79
C GLU A 128 1.91 -3.91 6.82
N HIS A 129 3.17 -4.17 6.52
CA HIS A 129 4.19 -3.13 6.44
C HIS A 129 3.91 -2.16 5.29
N MET A 130 3.49 -2.66 4.13
CA MET A 130 3.14 -1.82 2.98
C MET A 130 1.89 -0.99 3.23
N VAL A 131 0.89 -1.53 3.94
CA VAL A 131 -0.29 -0.79 4.40
C VAL A 131 0.12 0.35 5.32
N LYS A 132 0.95 0.06 6.31
CA LYS A 132 1.46 1.06 7.25
C LYS A 132 2.20 2.20 6.55
N GLU A 133 3.12 1.88 5.65
CA GLU A 133 3.88 2.88 4.86
C GLU A 133 3.00 3.82 4.04
N ILE A 134 1.87 3.34 3.57
CA ILE A 134 0.96 4.12 2.73
C ILE A 134 0.10 5.05 3.57
N LEU A 135 -0.32 4.60 4.76
CA LEU A 135 -1.29 5.32 5.59
C LEU A 135 -0.63 6.31 6.57
N GLU A 136 0.62 6.07 6.99
CA GLU A 136 1.42 6.97 7.84
C GLU A 136 2.20 8.01 7.02
#